data_60fe53681d1844e3e26db13e82aba979
#
_entry.id   60fe53681d1844e3e26db13e82aba979
#
_cell.length_a   1.000
_cell.length_b   1.000
_cell.length_c   1.000
_cell.angle_alpha   90.00
_cell.angle_beta   90.00
_cell.angle_gamma   90.00
#
_symmetry.space_group_name_H-M   'P 1'
#
loop_
_entity.id
_entity.type
_entity.pdbx_description
1 polymer ?
#
loop_
_entity_poly.entity_id
_entity_poly.type
_entity_poly.pdbx_seq_one_letter_code
_entity_poly.pdbx_strand_id
1 'polypeptide(L)'
;GRFDDEIVPVMIKVKKEMVPFAKDEYPKAGVTKEGIAKLRGAFPVSPESPNPQVVNTFEPTGIQEAADKGQPRVTAANASGINDGAAAIVLASGEAVEKYGLKPMAKLIGWGQGGVDPKIMGVGPVPASRQALKKAGLTIDDIDLVEANEAFAAQSIAVARELHFDMSKVNVNGGAIALGHPVGASGARIIVTLLHEMQKRPEAKRGLATLCIGGGMGVATIYEKC
;
A
#
# COMPACT_ATOMS: atom_id res chain seq x y z
N GLY A 1 1.04 19.25 3.93
CA GLY A 1 0.76 19.74 2.56
C GLY A 1 1.22 18.82 1.42
N ARG A 2 1.70 17.57 1.72
CA ARG A 2 2.17 16.66 0.66
C ARG A 2 1.07 16.17 -0.27
N PHE A 3 -0.16 16.10 0.25
CA PHE A 3 -1.33 15.57 -0.47
C PHE A 3 -2.26 16.65 -1.03
N ASP A 4 -1.91 17.94 -0.89
CA ASP A 4 -2.81 19.04 -1.28
C ASP A 4 -3.19 19.02 -2.77
N ASP A 5 -2.28 18.55 -3.64
CA ASP A 5 -2.52 18.45 -5.08
C ASP A 5 -3.41 17.26 -5.50
N GLU A 6 -3.62 16.30 -4.61
CA GLU A 6 -4.40 15.10 -4.91
C GLU A 6 -5.73 15.02 -4.14
N ILE A 7 -5.90 15.83 -3.09
CA ILE A 7 -7.13 15.87 -2.30
C ILE A 7 -8.19 16.75 -2.98
N VAL A 8 -9.36 16.16 -3.20
CA VAL A 8 -10.55 16.88 -3.66
C VAL A 8 -11.50 17.04 -2.48
N PRO A 9 -11.75 18.28 -2.01
CA PRO A 9 -12.68 18.51 -0.91
C PRO A 9 -14.10 18.04 -1.23
N VAL A 10 -14.73 17.33 -0.30
CA VAL A 10 -16.12 16.90 -0.41
C VAL A 10 -16.98 17.75 0.52
N MET A 11 -18.02 18.35 -0.03
CA MET A 11 -18.95 19.15 0.78
C MET A 11 -19.86 18.22 1.61
N ILE A 12 -19.74 18.30 2.93
CA ILE A 12 -20.55 17.52 3.86
C ILE A 12 -21.47 18.43 4.67
N LYS A 13 -22.63 17.89 5.03
CA LYS A 13 -23.59 18.63 5.86
C LYS A 13 -23.26 18.41 7.34
N VAL A 14 -22.83 19.48 8.00
CA VAL A 14 -22.61 19.49 9.46
C VAL A 14 -23.68 20.37 10.08
N LYS A 15 -24.60 19.76 10.82
CA LYS A 15 -25.83 20.44 11.35
C LYS A 15 -26.65 21.05 10.20
N LYS A 16 -26.63 22.37 10.05
CA LYS A 16 -27.38 23.11 9.01
C LYS A 16 -26.50 23.69 7.91
N GLU A 17 -25.20 23.55 8.00
CA GLU A 17 -24.23 24.16 7.08
C GLU A 17 -23.54 23.10 6.23
N MET A 18 -23.18 23.49 5.02
CA MET A 18 -22.31 22.70 4.16
C MET A 18 -20.88 23.16 4.38
N VAL A 19 -20.01 22.22 4.79
CA VAL A 19 -18.59 22.49 5.03
C VAL A 19 -17.69 21.58 4.19
N PRO A 20 -16.53 22.05 3.71
CA PRO A 20 -15.60 21.20 2.99
C PRO A 20 -14.93 20.20 3.94
N PHE A 21 -14.99 18.93 3.61
CA PHE A 21 -14.20 17.87 4.22
C PHE A 21 -12.98 17.61 3.34
N ALA A 22 -11.81 18.05 3.80
CA ALA A 22 -10.55 18.02 3.04
C ALA A 22 -9.36 17.56 3.87
N LYS A 23 -9.58 17.18 5.12
CA LYS A 23 -8.51 16.76 6.04
C LYS A 23 -8.77 15.35 6.53
N ASP A 24 -7.78 14.47 6.37
CA ASP A 24 -7.81 13.14 6.93
C ASP A 24 -7.85 13.16 8.46
N GLU A 25 -8.71 12.34 9.04
CA GLU A 25 -8.87 12.21 10.49
C GLU A 25 -8.03 11.07 11.07
N TYR A 26 -7.61 10.12 10.24
CA TYR A 26 -6.96 8.90 10.68
C TYR A 26 -5.50 9.09 11.14
N PRO A 27 -4.65 9.90 10.46
CA PRO A 27 -3.25 10.07 10.85
C PRO A 27 -3.11 10.62 12.27
N LYS A 28 -2.28 9.96 13.09
CA LYS A 28 -2.08 10.30 14.50
C LYS A 28 -0.70 10.91 14.70
N ALA A 29 -0.64 12.16 15.11
CA ALA A 29 0.60 12.80 15.51
C ALA A 29 1.10 12.27 16.87
N GLY A 30 2.43 12.28 17.06
CA GLY A 30 3.04 11.97 18.35
C GLY A 30 3.10 10.48 18.71
N VAL A 31 2.94 9.58 17.75
CA VAL A 31 3.13 8.13 17.98
C VAL A 31 4.59 7.84 18.29
N THR A 32 4.85 7.10 19.39
CA THR A 32 6.21 6.71 19.82
C THR A 32 6.35 5.20 19.89
N LYS A 33 7.58 4.71 19.83
CA LYS A 33 7.88 3.26 19.97
C LYS A 33 7.39 2.71 21.31
N GLU A 34 7.55 3.48 22.38
CA GLU A 34 7.12 3.13 23.74
C GLU A 34 5.60 3.07 23.84
N GLY A 35 4.89 3.95 23.13
CA GLY A 35 3.44 3.93 23.01
C GLY A 35 2.93 2.69 22.28
N ILE A 36 3.56 2.35 21.14
CA ILE A 36 3.25 1.16 20.35
C ILE A 36 3.48 -0.12 21.14
N ALA A 37 4.59 -0.21 21.86
CA ALA A 37 4.96 -1.40 22.65
C ALA A 37 3.96 -1.75 23.77
N LYS A 38 3.13 -0.79 24.21
CA LYS A 38 2.10 -0.99 25.24
C LYS A 38 0.76 -1.49 24.66
N LEU A 39 0.63 -1.55 23.35
CA LEU A 39 -0.63 -1.92 22.73
C LEU A 39 -0.92 -3.40 22.88
N ARG A 40 -2.19 -3.70 23.17
CA ARG A 40 -2.68 -5.08 23.21
C ARG A 40 -2.68 -5.70 21.81
N GLY A 41 -2.29 -6.97 21.71
CA GLY A 41 -2.43 -7.74 20.48
C GLY A 41 -3.88 -7.89 20.04
N ALA A 42 -4.13 -7.80 18.74
CA ALA A 42 -5.44 -7.98 18.15
C ALA A 42 -5.91 -9.45 18.25
N PHE A 43 -4.96 -10.38 18.23
CA PHE A 43 -5.20 -11.81 18.31
C PHE A 43 -4.51 -12.37 19.56
N PRO A 44 -5.25 -12.61 20.65
CA PRO A 44 -4.66 -13.23 21.83
C PRO A 44 -4.13 -14.61 21.47
N VAL A 45 -2.91 -14.88 21.90
CA VAL A 45 -2.37 -16.25 21.85
C VAL A 45 -3.12 -17.05 22.92
N SER A 46 -4.03 -17.91 22.51
CA SER A 46 -4.64 -18.89 23.41
C SER A 46 -3.79 -20.16 23.39
N PRO A 47 -3.39 -20.69 24.53
CA PRO A 47 -2.77 -22.01 24.60
C PRO A 47 -3.69 -23.12 24.05
N GLU A 48 -5.01 -22.88 24.04
CA GLU A 48 -6.04 -23.83 23.61
C GLU A 48 -6.39 -23.69 22.12
N SER A 49 -5.95 -22.64 21.46
CA SER A 49 -6.06 -22.47 20.00
C SER A 49 -4.67 -22.28 19.42
N PRO A 50 -3.85 -23.33 19.40
CA PRO A 50 -2.66 -23.28 18.58
C PRO A 50 -3.16 -23.16 17.14
N ASN A 51 -2.89 -22.06 16.48
CA ASN A 51 -2.92 -22.05 15.03
C ASN A 51 -1.53 -22.50 14.56
N PRO A 52 -1.24 -23.81 14.53
CA PRO A 52 0.08 -24.31 14.16
C PRO A 52 0.39 -24.07 12.68
N GLN A 53 -0.60 -23.64 11.90
CA GLN A 53 -0.49 -23.47 10.47
C GLN A 53 0.15 -22.12 10.06
N VAL A 54 0.21 -21.15 10.97
CA VAL A 54 0.85 -19.84 10.69
C VAL A 54 2.35 -19.85 11.03
N VAL A 55 2.78 -20.82 11.85
CA VAL A 55 4.13 -20.85 12.43
C VAL A 55 5.17 -21.51 11.52
N ASN A 56 4.77 -22.34 10.57
CA ASN A 56 5.69 -23.28 9.91
C ASN A 56 6.09 -22.97 8.46
N THR A 57 5.79 -21.80 7.91
CA THR A 57 6.08 -21.51 6.50
C THR A 57 7.24 -20.54 6.24
N PHE A 58 7.77 -19.91 7.27
CA PHE A 58 8.98 -19.10 7.19
C PHE A 58 9.92 -19.46 8.33
N GLU A 59 11.18 -19.71 8.02
CA GLU A 59 12.26 -19.92 8.99
C GLU A 59 12.19 -18.83 10.07
N PRO A 60 12.05 -19.18 11.35
CA PRO A 60 11.62 -18.27 12.40
C PRO A 60 12.82 -17.53 13.00
N THR A 61 13.25 -16.50 12.36
CA THR A 61 14.11 -15.55 13.07
C THR A 61 13.23 -14.62 13.93
N GLY A 62 13.12 -14.90 15.20
CA GLY A 62 12.46 -14.05 16.20
C GLY A 62 10.94 -14.17 16.32
N ILE A 63 10.24 -14.72 15.34
CA ILE A 63 8.76 -14.83 15.35
C ILE A 63 8.29 -15.88 16.36
N GLN A 64 8.96 -17.02 16.41
CA GLN A 64 8.64 -18.09 17.39
C GLN A 64 8.96 -17.60 18.81
N GLU A 65 10.10 -16.96 19.00
CA GLU A 65 10.49 -16.41 20.32
C GLU A 65 9.47 -15.38 20.82
N ALA A 66 8.98 -14.50 19.96
CA ALA A 66 7.93 -13.55 20.31
C ALA A 66 6.58 -14.26 20.61
N ALA A 67 6.25 -15.35 19.91
CA ALA A 67 5.08 -16.17 20.21
C ALA A 67 5.19 -16.86 21.56
N ASP A 68 6.33 -17.46 21.84
CA ASP A 68 6.61 -18.21 23.08
C ASP A 68 6.58 -17.28 24.31
N LYS A 69 6.92 -15.99 24.11
CA LYS A 69 6.82 -14.95 25.14
C LYS A 69 5.41 -14.33 25.23
N GLY A 70 4.42 -14.82 24.47
CA GLY A 70 3.06 -14.28 24.45
C GLY A 70 2.96 -12.82 23.94
N GLN A 71 3.96 -12.36 23.20
CA GLN A 71 3.97 -10.98 22.70
C GLN A 71 3.00 -10.80 21.53
N PRO A 72 2.25 -9.68 21.48
CA PRO A 72 1.35 -9.40 20.39
C PRO A 72 2.12 -9.15 19.08
N ARG A 73 1.64 -9.73 17.99
CA ARG A 73 2.25 -9.60 16.64
C ARG A 73 1.52 -8.60 15.78
N VAL A 74 0.19 -8.56 15.86
CA VAL A 74 -0.66 -7.59 15.18
C VAL A 74 -1.33 -6.72 16.23
N THR A 75 -1.18 -5.43 16.10
CA THR A 75 -1.78 -4.42 16.99
C THR A 75 -2.43 -3.32 16.15
N ALA A 76 -3.18 -2.45 16.79
CA ALA A 76 -3.77 -1.29 16.14
C ALA A 76 -2.73 -0.30 15.53
N ALA A 77 -1.44 -0.45 15.87
CA ALA A 77 -0.39 0.43 15.37
C ALA A 77 0.48 -0.18 14.27
N ASN A 78 0.36 -1.48 14.00
CA ASN A 78 1.10 -2.16 12.93
C ASN A 78 0.20 -2.88 11.91
N ALA A 79 -1.06 -2.49 11.90
CA ALA A 79 -2.06 -2.85 10.91
C ALA A 79 -2.72 -1.58 10.38
N SER A 80 -3.12 -1.58 9.11
CA SER A 80 -3.89 -0.48 8.54
C SER A 80 -5.30 -0.43 9.15
N GLY A 81 -5.82 0.78 9.35
CA GLY A 81 -7.22 0.96 9.72
C GLY A 81 -8.15 0.73 8.54
N ILE A 82 -9.34 0.23 8.82
CA ILE A 82 -10.44 0.19 7.84
C ILE A 82 -11.05 1.59 7.81
N ASN A 83 -11.05 2.21 6.65
CA ASN A 83 -11.46 3.61 6.48
C ASN A 83 -12.45 3.75 5.33
N ASP A 84 -13.26 4.78 5.39
CA ASP A 84 -14.00 5.26 4.24
C ASP A 84 -13.07 6.10 3.35
N GLY A 85 -13.28 6.05 2.03
CA GLY A 85 -12.49 6.81 1.09
C GLY A 85 -12.91 6.56 -0.35
N ALA A 86 -12.57 7.50 -1.20
CA ALA A 86 -12.77 7.40 -2.65
C ALA A 86 -11.56 7.95 -3.38
N ALA A 87 -11.26 7.37 -4.53
CA ALA A 87 -10.23 7.86 -5.44
C ALA A 87 -10.67 7.60 -6.87
N ALA A 88 -10.27 8.46 -7.79
CA ALA A 88 -10.60 8.33 -9.20
C ALA A 88 -9.37 8.53 -10.08
N ILE A 89 -9.28 7.73 -11.14
CA ILE A 89 -8.24 7.82 -12.16
C ILE A 89 -8.94 7.88 -13.51
N VAL A 90 -8.55 8.86 -14.32
CA VAL A 90 -9.00 8.95 -15.72
C VAL A 90 -8.01 8.22 -16.60
N LEU A 91 -8.51 7.22 -17.34
CA LEU A 91 -7.72 6.50 -18.34
C LEU A 91 -8.11 7.02 -19.74
N ALA A 92 -7.12 7.25 -20.59
CA ALA A 92 -7.31 7.67 -21.95
C ALA A 92 -6.44 6.82 -22.90
N SER A 93 -6.96 6.50 -24.09
CA SER A 93 -6.14 5.94 -25.17
C SER A 93 -5.25 7.02 -25.78
N GLY A 94 -4.16 6.61 -26.47
CA GLY A 94 -3.32 7.55 -27.22
C GLY A 94 -4.12 8.41 -28.19
N GLU A 95 -5.07 7.80 -28.90
CA GLU A 95 -5.98 8.51 -29.81
C GLU A 95 -6.84 9.58 -29.09
N ALA A 96 -7.31 9.26 -27.87
CA ALA A 96 -8.07 10.23 -27.08
C ALA A 96 -7.18 11.37 -26.57
N VAL A 97 -5.96 11.06 -26.20
CA VAL A 97 -4.96 12.07 -25.78
C VAL A 97 -4.73 13.07 -26.90
N GLU A 98 -4.49 12.59 -28.13
CA GLU A 98 -4.29 13.44 -29.30
C GLU A 98 -5.56 14.22 -29.66
N LYS A 99 -6.68 13.53 -29.78
CA LYS A 99 -7.98 14.11 -30.19
C LYS A 99 -8.45 15.23 -29.27
N TYR A 100 -8.25 15.08 -27.96
CA TYR A 100 -8.76 16.04 -26.97
C TYR A 100 -7.66 16.94 -26.38
N GLY A 101 -6.43 16.83 -26.87
CA GLY A 101 -5.30 17.63 -26.37
C GLY A 101 -5.03 17.41 -24.89
N LEU A 102 -5.17 16.18 -24.40
CA LEU A 102 -4.98 15.85 -23.00
C LEU A 102 -3.49 15.89 -22.64
N LYS A 103 -3.21 16.17 -21.37
CA LYS A 103 -1.85 16.10 -20.81
C LYS A 103 -1.77 14.95 -19.82
N PRO A 104 -1.38 13.73 -20.25
CA PRO A 104 -1.29 12.58 -19.36
C PRO A 104 -0.17 12.80 -18.34
N MET A 105 -0.39 12.37 -17.10
CA MET A 105 0.62 12.36 -16.05
C MET A 105 1.65 11.25 -16.27
N ALA A 106 1.17 10.08 -16.69
CA ALA A 106 2.01 8.92 -16.95
C ALA A 106 1.32 7.94 -17.91
N LYS A 107 2.12 7.05 -18.47
CA LYS A 107 1.68 5.92 -19.29
C LYS A 107 1.75 4.63 -18.48
N LEU A 108 0.69 3.84 -18.46
CA LEU A 108 0.71 2.47 -17.94
C LEU A 108 1.53 1.59 -18.88
N ILE A 109 2.68 1.09 -18.43
CA ILE A 109 3.62 0.32 -19.25
C ILE A 109 3.70 -1.16 -18.85
N GLY A 110 3.18 -1.53 -17.69
CA GLY A 110 3.16 -2.91 -17.24
C GLY A 110 2.11 -3.15 -16.18
N TRP A 111 1.59 -4.36 -16.14
CA TRP A 111 0.66 -4.80 -15.10
C TRP A 111 0.81 -6.30 -14.84
N GLY A 112 0.52 -6.73 -13.63
CA GLY A 112 0.59 -8.11 -13.22
C GLY A 112 -0.43 -8.47 -12.17
N GLN A 113 -0.80 -9.73 -12.19
CA GLN A 113 -1.63 -10.37 -11.16
C GLN A 113 -0.87 -11.58 -10.63
N GLY A 114 -1.02 -11.87 -9.36
CA GLY A 114 -0.37 -13.01 -8.74
C GLY A 114 -1.33 -13.73 -7.80
N GLY A 115 -1.17 -15.05 -7.71
CA GLY A 115 -1.84 -15.90 -6.75
C GLY A 115 -0.81 -16.54 -5.80
N VAL A 116 -1.18 -16.66 -4.54
CA VAL A 116 -0.41 -17.35 -3.49
C VAL A 116 -1.38 -18.15 -2.61
N ASP A 117 -0.86 -19.01 -1.75
CA ASP A 117 -1.70 -19.66 -0.76
C ASP A 117 -2.47 -18.60 0.06
N PRO A 118 -3.80 -18.73 0.22
CA PRO A 118 -4.61 -17.80 1.02
C PRO A 118 -4.08 -17.55 2.44
N LYS A 119 -3.40 -18.51 3.04
CA LYS A 119 -2.79 -18.39 4.38
C LYS A 119 -1.66 -17.36 4.44
N ILE A 120 -1.03 -17.08 3.30
CA ILE A 120 0.05 -16.10 3.16
C ILE A 120 -0.35 -14.99 2.18
N MET A 121 -1.62 -14.62 2.13
CA MET A 121 -2.18 -13.67 1.17
C MET A 121 -1.38 -12.35 1.07
N GLY A 122 -0.76 -11.95 2.17
CA GLY A 122 0.00 -10.70 2.24
C GLY A 122 1.18 -10.63 1.28
N VAL A 123 1.72 -11.77 0.80
CA VAL A 123 2.81 -11.80 -0.19
C VAL A 123 2.33 -11.85 -1.64
N GLY A 124 1.03 -11.76 -1.90
CA GLY A 124 0.45 -11.66 -3.24
C GLY A 124 1.08 -10.57 -4.14
N PRO A 125 1.50 -9.41 -3.62
CA PRO A 125 2.25 -8.40 -4.37
C PRO A 125 3.52 -8.93 -5.04
N VAL A 126 4.17 -9.95 -4.49
CA VAL A 126 5.44 -10.47 -5.00
C VAL A 126 5.29 -11.06 -6.41
N PRO A 127 4.47 -12.10 -6.64
CA PRO A 127 4.27 -12.62 -7.99
C PRO A 127 3.63 -11.60 -8.93
N ALA A 128 2.75 -10.73 -8.42
CA ALA A 128 2.13 -9.68 -9.22
C ALA A 128 3.17 -8.67 -9.75
N SER A 129 4.04 -8.16 -8.89
CA SER A 129 5.10 -7.22 -9.26
C SER A 129 6.13 -7.86 -10.19
N ARG A 130 6.55 -9.10 -9.92
CA ARG A 130 7.45 -9.85 -10.82
C ARG A 130 6.85 -10.01 -12.22
N GLN A 131 5.54 -10.28 -12.31
CA GLN A 131 4.86 -10.38 -13.59
C GLN A 131 4.77 -9.02 -14.30
N ALA A 132 4.45 -7.93 -13.58
CA ALA A 132 4.38 -6.58 -14.14
C ALA A 132 5.74 -6.14 -14.69
N LEU A 133 6.81 -6.33 -13.93
CA LEU A 133 8.19 -6.03 -14.33
C LEU A 133 8.58 -6.83 -15.57
N LYS A 134 8.33 -8.14 -15.59
CA LYS A 134 8.61 -9.00 -16.74
C LYS A 134 7.89 -8.51 -18.00
N LYS A 135 6.62 -8.14 -17.92
CA LYS A 135 5.85 -7.63 -19.07
C LYS A 135 6.37 -6.30 -19.58
N ALA A 136 6.86 -5.44 -18.67
CA ALA A 136 7.46 -4.17 -19.02
C ALA A 136 8.93 -4.30 -19.51
N GLY A 137 9.56 -5.47 -19.40
CA GLY A 137 10.97 -5.67 -19.70
C GLY A 137 11.90 -4.95 -18.71
N LEU A 138 11.48 -4.83 -17.46
CA LEU A 138 12.16 -4.08 -16.40
C LEU A 138 12.55 -5.00 -15.25
N THR A 139 13.48 -4.50 -14.43
CA THR A 139 13.85 -5.03 -13.12
C THR A 139 13.38 -4.07 -12.01
N ILE A 140 13.51 -4.46 -10.76
CA ILE A 140 13.16 -3.58 -9.65
C ILE A 140 14.08 -2.36 -9.55
N ASP A 141 15.32 -2.48 -10.00
CA ASP A 141 16.31 -1.40 -9.99
C ASP A 141 15.95 -0.26 -10.95
N ASP A 142 15.12 -0.55 -11.97
CA ASP A 142 14.60 0.43 -12.92
C ASP A 142 13.45 1.27 -12.37
N ILE A 143 12.98 0.98 -11.14
CA ILE A 143 11.86 1.65 -10.49
C ILE A 143 12.38 2.74 -9.54
N ASP A 144 11.88 3.95 -9.73
CA ASP A 144 12.28 5.13 -8.96
C ASP A 144 11.42 5.35 -7.71
N LEU A 145 10.13 4.98 -7.77
CA LEU A 145 9.17 5.12 -6.67
C LEU A 145 8.27 3.89 -6.59
N VAL A 146 7.94 3.51 -5.37
CA VAL A 146 7.04 2.37 -5.08
C VAL A 146 5.95 2.82 -4.11
N GLU A 147 4.71 2.60 -4.47
CA GLU A 147 3.57 2.63 -3.56
C GLU A 147 3.10 1.18 -3.33
N ALA A 148 3.49 0.61 -2.20
CA ALA A 148 3.10 -0.73 -1.77
C ALA A 148 2.12 -0.61 -0.60
N ASN A 149 0.88 -1.06 -0.79
CA ASN A 149 -0.14 -0.91 0.25
C ASN A 149 0.23 -1.69 1.51
N GLU A 150 0.24 -1.00 2.64
CA GLU A 150 0.56 -1.56 3.95
C GLU A 150 -0.70 -2.11 4.64
N ALA A 151 -1.17 -3.28 4.23
CA ALA A 151 -2.24 -3.94 4.96
C ALA A 151 -1.81 -4.26 6.41
N PHE A 152 -0.57 -4.75 6.56
CA PHE A 152 0.09 -5.05 7.84
C PHE A 152 1.59 -4.76 7.73
N ALA A 153 2.23 -4.32 8.81
CA ALA A 153 3.66 -4.07 8.83
C ALA A 153 4.48 -5.33 8.49
N ALA A 154 4.13 -6.48 9.07
CA ALA A 154 4.81 -7.74 8.80
C ALA A 154 4.70 -8.16 7.32
N GLN A 155 3.52 -7.97 6.71
CA GLN A 155 3.29 -8.21 5.29
C GLN A 155 4.14 -7.28 4.42
N SER A 156 4.20 -5.98 4.75
CA SER A 156 4.98 -4.99 4.01
C SER A 156 6.48 -5.32 4.05
N ILE A 157 6.99 -5.74 5.21
CA ILE A 157 8.38 -6.18 5.37
C ILE A 157 8.67 -7.42 4.52
N ALA A 158 7.77 -8.41 4.52
CA ALA A 158 7.93 -9.62 3.73
C ALA A 158 7.98 -9.30 2.21
N VAL A 159 7.06 -8.47 1.73
CA VAL A 159 7.04 -8.03 0.32
C VAL A 159 8.31 -7.26 -0.05
N ALA A 160 8.73 -6.32 0.81
CA ALA A 160 9.93 -5.52 0.58
C ALA A 160 11.20 -6.38 0.48
N ARG A 161 11.33 -7.38 1.36
CA ARG A 161 12.46 -8.34 1.33
C ARG A 161 12.46 -9.20 0.07
N GLU A 162 11.31 -9.76 -0.29
CA GLU A 162 11.16 -10.65 -1.45
C GLU A 162 11.37 -9.96 -2.80
N LEU A 163 11.02 -8.68 -2.87
CA LEU A 163 11.19 -7.84 -4.06
C LEU A 163 12.48 -7.01 -4.02
N HIS A 164 13.27 -7.10 -2.95
CA HIS A 164 14.49 -6.32 -2.75
C HIS A 164 14.27 -4.81 -2.89
N PHE A 165 13.20 -4.31 -2.29
CA PHE A 165 12.88 -2.89 -2.35
C PHE A 165 13.95 -2.03 -1.65
N ASP A 166 14.37 -0.97 -2.33
CA ASP A 166 15.04 0.16 -1.67
C ASP A 166 13.99 0.95 -0.87
N MET A 167 14.03 0.82 0.45
CA MET A 167 13.03 1.43 1.35
C MET A 167 13.02 2.96 1.30
N SER A 168 14.05 3.59 0.78
CA SER A 168 14.06 5.05 0.56
C SER A 168 13.13 5.50 -0.57
N LYS A 169 12.70 4.57 -1.42
CA LYS A 169 11.81 4.78 -2.56
C LYS A 169 10.37 4.32 -2.28
N VAL A 170 10.12 3.67 -1.14
CA VAL A 170 8.82 3.02 -0.83
C VAL A 170 7.96 3.90 0.05
N ASN A 171 6.71 4.14 -0.36
CA ASN A 171 5.70 4.88 0.42
C ASN A 171 6.29 6.17 1.02
N VAL A 172 6.96 6.94 0.19
CA VAL A 172 7.76 8.09 0.62
C VAL A 172 6.96 9.21 1.31
N ASN A 173 5.65 9.18 1.18
CA ASN A 173 4.72 10.08 1.85
C ASN A 173 3.94 9.40 2.99
N GLY A 174 4.36 8.20 3.41
CA GLY A 174 3.64 7.36 4.35
C GLY A 174 2.72 6.36 3.67
N GLY A 175 2.41 5.27 4.36
CA GLY A 175 1.57 4.18 3.85
C GLY A 175 0.27 4.01 4.65
N ALA A 176 -0.46 2.94 4.35
CA ALA A 176 -1.81 2.71 4.88
C ALA A 176 -1.87 2.51 6.40
N ILE A 177 -0.77 2.14 7.06
CA ILE A 177 -0.74 2.06 8.53
C ILE A 177 -0.94 3.44 9.14
N ALA A 178 -0.40 4.49 8.52
CA ALA A 178 -0.55 5.87 8.97
C ALA A 178 -1.77 6.57 8.37
N LEU A 179 -2.07 6.32 7.09
CA LEU A 179 -3.09 7.03 6.31
C LEU A 179 -4.46 6.36 6.32
N GLY A 180 -4.49 5.05 6.64
CA GLY A 180 -5.70 4.23 6.54
C GLY A 180 -5.81 3.45 5.24
N HIS A 181 -6.74 2.50 5.20
CA HIS A 181 -6.96 1.57 4.10
C HIS A 181 -8.43 1.52 3.69
N PRO A 182 -8.90 2.45 2.86
CA PRO A 182 -10.23 2.37 2.26
C PRO A 182 -10.23 1.24 1.23
N VAL A 183 -10.59 0.02 1.67
CA VAL A 183 -10.35 -1.25 0.95
C VAL A 183 -10.81 -1.19 -0.51
N GLY A 184 -11.99 -0.64 -0.77
CA GLY A 184 -12.52 -0.51 -2.14
C GLY A 184 -11.86 0.57 -2.99
N ALA A 185 -11.12 1.51 -2.37
CA ALA A 185 -10.49 2.64 -3.07
C ALA A 185 -8.96 2.57 -3.08
N SER A 186 -8.34 1.75 -2.23
CA SER A 186 -6.88 1.78 -2.01
C SER A 186 -6.07 1.55 -3.28
N GLY A 187 -6.53 0.71 -4.20
CA GLY A 187 -5.85 0.51 -5.48
C GLY A 187 -5.71 1.81 -6.28
N ALA A 188 -6.80 2.56 -6.40
CA ALA A 188 -6.77 3.87 -7.07
C ALA A 188 -6.00 4.90 -6.23
N ARG A 189 -6.17 4.91 -4.90
CA ARG A 189 -5.50 5.85 -4.00
C ARG A 189 -3.97 5.76 -4.14
N ILE A 190 -3.37 4.56 -4.05
CA ILE A 190 -1.91 4.41 -4.15
C ILE A 190 -1.39 4.85 -5.52
N ILE A 191 -2.15 4.64 -6.59
CA ILE A 191 -1.77 5.10 -7.93
C ILE A 191 -1.82 6.63 -8.00
N VAL A 192 -2.86 7.26 -7.47
CA VAL A 192 -2.96 8.74 -7.43
C VAL A 192 -1.76 9.33 -6.69
N THR A 193 -1.46 8.82 -5.49
CA THR A 193 -0.30 9.28 -4.70
C THR A 193 1.01 9.07 -5.44
N LEU A 194 1.21 7.90 -6.06
CA LEU A 194 2.40 7.59 -6.86
C LEU A 194 2.57 8.60 -8.00
N LEU A 195 1.53 8.83 -8.79
CA LEU A 195 1.59 9.73 -9.93
C LEU A 195 1.86 11.18 -9.52
N HIS A 196 1.23 11.67 -8.46
CA HIS A 196 1.49 13.01 -7.93
C HIS A 196 2.93 13.14 -7.39
N GLU A 197 3.45 12.12 -6.70
CA GLU A 197 4.83 12.14 -6.23
C GLU A 197 5.83 12.11 -7.38
N MET A 198 5.57 11.31 -8.42
CA MET A 198 6.40 11.31 -9.64
C MET A 198 6.44 12.69 -10.30
N GLN A 199 5.34 13.44 -10.30
CA GLN A 199 5.34 14.82 -10.84
C GLN A 199 6.21 15.77 -10.01
N LYS A 200 6.27 15.59 -8.70
CA LYS A 200 7.06 16.40 -7.76
C LYS A 200 8.57 16.12 -7.84
N ARG A 201 8.97 14.99 -8.42
CA ARG A 201 10.37 14.56 -8.56
C ARG A 201 10.76 14.49 -10.04
N PRO A 202 11.53 15.49 -10.54
CA PRO A 202 11.98 15.50 -11.94
C PRO A 202 12.76 14.26 -12.35
N GLU A 203 13.54 13.69 -11.41
CA GLU A 203 14.36 12.50 -11.60
C GLU A 203 13.55 11.20 -11.67
N ALA A 204 12.38 11.16 -11.05
CA ALA A 204 11.54 9.95 -11.03
C ALA A 204 10.87 9.75 -12.39
N LYS A 205 11.24 8.69 -13.08
CA LYS A 205 10.70 8.31 -14.38
C LYS A 205 9.68 7.19 -14.30
N ARG A 206 9.90 6.21 -13.44
CA ARG A 206 9.07 5.01 -13.34
C ARG A 206 8.60 4.74 -11.92
N GLY A 207 7.33 4.38 -11.81
CA GLY A 207 6.70 4.07 -10.54
C GLY A 207 5.97 2.73 -10.57
N LEU A 208 6.02 2.01 -9.46
CA LEU A 208 5.31 0.75 -9.22
C LEU A 208 4.26 0.95 -8.13
N ALA A 209 3.01 0.58 -8.41
CA ALA A 209 1.95 0.47 -7.40
C ALA A 209 1.56 -0.99 -7.24
N THR A 210 1.48 -1.49 -5.99
CA THR A 210 1.10 -2.88 -5.72
C THR A 210 0.36 -3.04 -4.41
N LEU A 211 -0.52 -4.04 -4.34
CA LEU A 211 -1.24 -4.39 -3.12
C LEU A 211 -1.62 -5.86 -3.09
N CYS A 212 -1.78 -6.39 -1.88
CA CYS A 212 -2.36 -7.71 -1.64
C CYS A 212 -3.88 -7.64 -1.66
N ILE A 213 -4.50 -8.77 -1.95
CA ILE A 213 -5.95 -8.94 -2.02
C ILE A 213 -6.33 -10.19 -1.25
N GLY A 214 -7.40 -10.13 -0.48
CA GLY A 214 -7.94 -11.28 0.24
C GLY A 214 -8.15 -12.49 -0.66
N GLY A 215 -7.94 -13.70 -0.10
CA GLY A 215 -8.00 -14.95 -0.86
C GLY A 215 -6.67 -15.40 -1.47
N GLY A 216 -5.57 -14.69 -1.22
CA GLY A 216 -4.24 -15.06 -1.71
C GLY A 216 -3.91 -14.47 -3.07
N MET A 217 -4.32 -13.24 -3.33
CA MET A 217 -4.09 -12.57 -4.59
C MET A 217 -3.25 -11.29 -4.42
N GLY A 218 -2.69 -10.81 -5.53
CA GLY A 218 -2.03 -9.52 -5.62
C GLY A 218 -2.16 -8.90 -7.00
N VAL A 219 -2.07 -7.59 -7.06
CA VAL A 219 -2.05 -6.81 -8.30
C VAL A 219 -0.90 -5.82 -8.24
N ALA A 220 -0.28 -5.58 -9.38
CA ALA A 220 0.76 -4.58 -9.57
C ALA A 220 0.61 -3.85 -10.91
N THR A 221 0.93 -2.57 -10.92
CA THR A 221 0.94 -1.72 -12.12
C THR A 221 2.19 -0.87 -12.16
N ILE A 222 2.75 -0.66 -13.36
CA ILE A 222 3.96 0.14 -13.57
C ILE A 222 3.62 1.30 -14.51
N TYR A 223 4.05 2.47 -14.11
CA TYR A 223 3.83 3.72 -14.82
C TYR A 223 5.16 4.36 -15.21
N GLU A 224 5.19 4.95 -16.42
CA GLU A 224 6.27 5.79 -16.89
C GLU A 224 5.76 7.22 -17.07
N LYS A 225 6.46 8.18 -16.49
CA LYS A 225 6.11 9.61 -16.55
C LYS A 225 6.15 10.12 -18.00
N CYS A 226 5.16 10.90 -18.39
CA CYS A 226 5.09 11.54 -19.71
C CYS A 226 5.95 12.80 -19.81
#